data_26dceb7e6a876e7b654aa57e902d27dc
#
_entry.id   26dceb7e6a876e7b654aa57e902d27dc
#
_cell.length_a   1.000
_cell.length_b   1.000
_cell.length_c   1.000
_cell.angle_alpha   90.00
_cell.angle_beta   90.00
_cell.angle_gamma   90.00
#
_symmetry.space_group_name_H-M   'P 1'
#
loop_
_entity.id
_entity.type
_entity.pdbx_description
1 polymer ?
#
loop_
_entity_poly.entity_id
_entity_poly.type
_entity_poly.pdbx_seq_one_letter_code
_entity_poly.pdbx_strand_id
1 'polypeptide(L)'
;MTFEWKFAGGVDTVTWGLANDAGTDIDKMLVSLDVLNANVVQPGLVPGAYRGRVNGTRTGGSSFGQASFILYDVTKNDERFYGCSLTAHGPDGLKIYDFVQLVVVGM
;
A
#
# COMPACT_ATOMS: atom_id res chain seq x y z
N MET A 1 0.78 0.60 13.36
CA MET A 1 1.39 -0.45 12.53
C MET A 1 1.89 0.15 11.23
N THR A 2 3.14 -0.10 10.91
CA THR A 2 3.79 0.44 9.71
C THR A 2 4.17 -0.69 8.77
N PHE A 3 3.80 -0.54 7.51
CA PHE A 3 4.16 -1.46 6.43
C PHE A 3 5.15 -0.73 5.53
N GLU A 4 6.29 -1.36 5.25
CA GLU A 4 7.34 -0.73 4.45
C GLU A 4 7.73 -1.63 3.29
N TRP A 5 7.89 -1.02 2.12
CA TRP A 5 8.42 -1.70 0.94
C TRP A 5 9.51 -0.85 0.32
N LYS A 6 10.61 -1.51 -0.03
CA LYS A 6 11.70 -0.89 -0.77
C LYS A 6 11.62 -1.33 -2.22
N PHE A 7 11.97 -0.42 -3.11
CA PHE A 7 11.92 -0.72 -4.54
C PHE A 7 13.13 -0.12 -5.27
N ALA A 8 13.47 -0.74 -6.40
CA ALA A 8 14.51 -0.28 -7.31
C ALA A 8 13.95 -0.32 -8.72
N GLY A 9 14.50 0.53 -9.60
CA GLY A 9 14.00 0.69 -10.96
C GLY A 9 12.91 1.74 -11.05
N GLY A 10 12.47 2.04 -12.26
CA GLY A 10 11.45 3.06 -12.49
C GLY A 10 10.07 2.60 -11.99
N VAL A 11 9.52 3.31 -11.03
CA VAL A 11 8.21 3.03 -10.45
C VAL A 11 7.38 4.29 -10.48
N ASP A 12 6.20 4.22 -11.07
CA ASP A 12 5.29 5.36 -11.19
C ASP A 12 4.35 5.48 -9.99
N THR A 13 3.78 4.37 -9.54
CA THR A 13 2.77 4.38 -8.50
C THR A 13 3.00 3.22 -7.54
N VAL A 14 2.83 3.49 -6.24
CA VAL A 14 2.81 2.47 -5.20
C VAL A 14 1.44 2.53 -4.54
N THR A 15 0.73 1.42 -4.57
CA THR A 15 -0.63 1.32 -4.02
C THR A 15 -0.65 0.28 -2.91
N TRP A 16 -1.29 0.63 -1.80
CA TRP A 16 -1.45 -0.25 -0.66
C TRP A 16 -2.93 -0.44 -0.36
N GLY A 17 -3.32 -1.65 -0.05
CA GLY A 17 -4.72 -1.91 0.25
C GLY A 17 -4.97 -3.28 0.84
N LEU A 18 -6.25 -3.60 0.93
CA LEU A 18 -6.71 -4.88 1.44
C LEU A 18 -6.63 -5.91 0.33
N ALA A 19 -5.96 -7.04 0.61
CA ALA A 19 -5.86 -8.12 -0.34
C ALA A 19 -7.18 -8.88 -0.45
N ASN A 20 -7.39 -9.53 -1.59
CA ASN A 20 -8.51 -10.44 -1.76
C ASN A 20 -8.30 -11.71 -0.93
N ASP A 21 -9.31 -12.57 -0.83
CA ASP A 21 -9.23 -13.76 -0.01
C ASP A 21 -8.17 -14.75 -0.49
N ALA A 22 -7.87 -14.74 -1.78
CA ALA A 22 -6.86 -15.63 -2.35
C ALA A 22 -5.43 -15.10 -2.15
N GLY A 23 -5.24 -13.84 -1.75
CA GLY A 23 -3.92 -13.23 -1.58
C GLY A 23 -3.21 -13.02 -2.92
N THR A 24 -3.96 -12.72 -3.99
CA THR A 24 -3.42 -12.59 -5.33
C THR A 24 -3.61 -11.20 -5.93
N ASP A 25 -4.43 -10.35 -5.31
CA ASP A 25 -4.73 -9.03 -5.82
C ASP A 25 -5.19 -8.13 -4.68
N ILE A 26 -5.22 -6.82 -4.94
CA ILE A 26 -5.75 -5.84 -4.01
C ILE A 26 -7.24 -5.66 -4.31
N ASP A 27 -8.08 -6.00 -3.34
CA ASP A 27 -9.52 -5.89 -3.45
C ASP A 27 -10.01 -4.47 -3.19
N LYS A 28 -9.45 -3.81 -2.17
CA LYS A 28 -9.81 -2.44 -1.82
C LYS A 28 -8.56 -1.62 -1.57
N MET A 29 -8.42 -0.52 -2.31
CA MET A 29 -7.30 0.39 -2.18
C MET A 29 -7.46 1.27 -0.95
N LEU A 30 -6.40 1.41 -0.16
CA LEU A 30 -6.39 2.28 1.01
C LEU A 30 -5.60 3.57 0.74
N VAL A 31 -4.39 3.45 0.20
CA VAL A 31 -3.51 4.60 -0.08
C VAL A 31 -2.82 4.37 -1.41
N SER A 32 -2.71 5.41 -2.21
CA SER A 32 -1.93 5.38 -3.45
C SER A 32 -0.94 6.54 -3.44
N LEU A 33 0.32 6.23 -3.69
CA LEU A 33 1.40 7.20 -3.76
C LEU A 33 1.83 7.37 -5.21
N ASP A 34 1.69 8.57 -5.74
CA ASP A 34 2.16 8.89 -7.08
C ASP A 34 3.62 9.32 -7.00
N VAL A 35 4.47 8.52 -7.60
CA VAL A 35 5.92 8.70 -7.57
C VAL A 35 6.35 9.98 -8.28
N LEU A 36 5.71 10.31 -9.40
CA LEU A 36 6.09 11.47 -10.20
C LEU A 36 5.74 12.77 -9.50
N ASN A 37 4.63 12.79 -8.77
CA ASN A 37 4.13 13.99 -8.11
C ASN A 37 4.41 13.99 -6.60
N ALA A 38 4.88 12.89 -6.05
CA ALA A 38 5.13 12.70 -4.62
C ALA A 38 3.90 12.99 -3.74
N ASN A 39 2.71 12.88 -4.29
CA ASN A 39 1.47 13.15 -3.60
C ASN A 39 0.86 11.86 -3.05
N VAL A 40 0.30 11.97 -1.85
CA VAL A 40 -0.50 10.90 -1.28
C VAL A 40 -1.92 11.07 -1.83
N VAL A 41 -2.39 10.06 -2.55
CA VAL A 41 -3.76 10.04 -3.06
C VAL A 41 -4.55 9.05 -2.21
N GLN A 42 -5.50 9.55 -1.45
CA GLN A 42 -6.41 8.69 -0.70
C GLN A 42 -7.66 8.49 -1.54
N PRO A 43 -7.96 7.25 -1.93
CA PRO A 43 -9.14 7.00 -2.74
C PRO A 43 -10.41 7.37 -1.98
N GLY A 44 -11.35 7.99 -2.67
CA GLY A 44 -12.63 8.35 -2.08
C GLY A 44 -13.48 7.15 -1.66
N LEU A 45 -13.04 5.95 -2.05
CA LEU A 45 -13.74 4.69 -1.74
C LEU A 45 -13.06 3.90 -0.61
N VAL A 46 -12.25 4.55 0.22
CA VAL A 46 -11.66 3.89 1.39
C VAL A 46 -12.80 3.36 2.27
N PRO A 47 -12.78 2.05 2.62
CA PRO A 47 -13.81 1.50 3.49
C PRO A 47 -13.96 2.28 4.79
N GLY A 48 -15.18 2.45 5.24
CA GLY A 48 -15.47 3.26 6.42
C GLY A 48 -14.67 2.87 7.65
N ALA A 49 -14.41 1.56 7.83
CA ALA A 49 -13.63 1.05 8.95
C ALA A 49 -12.17 1.53 8.95
N TYR A 50 -11.64 1.96 7.81
CA TYR A 50 -10.26 2.43 7.68
C TYR A 50 -10.15 3.93 7.47
N ARG A 51 -11.27 4.61 7.30
CA ARG A 51 -11.28 6.03 7.00
C ARG A 51 -10.69 6.82 8.16
N GLY A 52 -9.70 7.67 7.85
CA GLY A 52 -8.99 8.45 8.85
C GLY A 52 -7.94 7.67 9.64
N ARG A 53 -7.75 6.38 9.35
CA ARG A 53 -6.81 5.52 10.06
C ARG A 53 -5.63 5.08 9.21
N VAL A 54 -5.53 5.55 7.99
CA VAL A 54 -4.48 5.15 7.06
C VAL A 54 -3.72 6.36 6.55
N ASN A 55 -2.44 6.17 6.30
CA ASN A 55 -1.60 7.21 5.71
C ASN A 55 -0.43 6.53 5.01
N GLY A 56 0.26 7.28 4.15
CA GLY A 56 1.41 6.76 3.45
C GLY A 56 2.40 7.87 3.18
N THR A 57 3.68 7.50 3.14
CA THR A 57 4.76 8.39 2.77
C THR A 57 5.70 7.68 1.83
N ARG A 58 6.40 8.44 1.02
CA ARG A 58 7.37 7.92 0.10
C ARG A 58 8.67 8.71 0.20
N THR A 59 9.79 7.99 0.20
CA THR A 59 11.12 8.58 0.18
C THR A 59 11.91 8.03 -0.99
N GLY A 60 12.91 8.76 -1.45
CA GLY A 60 13.74 8.39 -2.58
C GLY A 60 13.25 8.98 -3.88
N GLY A 61 13.90 8.58 -4.98
CA GLY A 61 13.57 9.04 -6.32
C GLY A 61 12.77 8.02 -7.12
N SER A 62 12.66 8.25 -8.44
CA SER A 62 11.94 7.33 -9.33
C SER A 62 12.73 6.07 -9.63
N SER A 63 14.05 6.05 -9.38
CA SER A 63 14.90 4.90 -9.67
C SER A 63 15.01 3.93 -8.50
N PHE A 64 14.86 4.42 -7.29
CA PHE A 64 14.84 3.60 -6.08
C PHE A 64 14.15 4.40 -4.98
N GLY A 65 13.64 3.68 -4.00
CA GLY A 65 12.99 4.35 -2.89
C GLY A 65 12.33 3.40 -1.92
N GLN A 66 11.58 3.98 -1.02
CA GLN A 66 10.85 3.26 0.00
C GLN A 66 9.46 3.87 0.16
N ALA A 67 8.45 3.02 0.23
CA ALA A 67 7.09 3.42 0.56
C ALA A 67 6.76 2.89 1.94
N SER A 68 6.18 3.75 2.79
CA SER A 68 5.76 3.39 4.13
C SER A 68 4.29 3.71 4.28
N PHE A 69 3.51 2.73 4.72
CA PHE A 69 2.08 2.89 4.96
C PHE A 69 1.78 2.63 6.42
N ILE A 70 0.91 3.44 6.99
CA ILE A 70 0.61 3.39 8.42
C ILE A 70 -0.87 3.10 8.60
N LEU A 71 -1.16 2.11 9.46
CA LEU A 71 -2.50 1.84 9.94
C LEU A 71 -2.54 2.21 11.42
N TYR A 72 -3.38 3.19 11.76
CA TYR A 72 -3.53 3.68 13.13
C TYR A 72 -4.58 2.87 13.88
N ASP A 73 -4.44 2.84 15.20
CA ASP A 73 -5.44 2.24 16.11
C ASP A 73 -5.79 0.81 15.74
N VAL A 74 -4.76 -0.02 15.53
CA VAL A 74 -4.91 -1.40 15.09
C VAL A 74 -5.64 -2.21 16.16
N THR A 75 -6.67 -2.97 15.72
CA THR A 75 -7.43 -3.87 16.57
C THR A 75 -7.42 -5.27 15.97
N LYS A 76 -7.95 -6.24 16.71
CA LYS A 76 -8.07 -7.62 16.24
C LYS A 76 -8.86 -7.73 14.94
N ASN A 77 -9.80 -6.82 14.71
CA ASN A 77 -10.60 -6.79 13.49
C ASN A 77 -9.80 -6.40 12.25
N ASP A 78 -8.59 -5.88 12.41
CA ASP A 78 -7.72 -5.50 11.31
C ASP A 78 -6.85 -6.66 10.82
N GLU A 79 -6.93 -7.84 11.43
CA GLU A 79 -6.18 -9.02 11.00
C GLU A 79 -6.66 -9.48 9.64
N ARG A 80 -5.80 -9.39 8.65
CA ARG A 80 -6.05 -9.89 7.30
C ARG A 80 -4.80 -9.75 6.46
N PHE A 81 -4.87 -10.13 5.20
CA PHE A 81 -3.81 -9.87 4.26
C PHE A 81 -3.93 -8.47 3.70
N TYR A 82 -2.78 -7.79 3.62
CA TYR A 82 -2.65 -6.49 2.96
C TYR A 82 -1.71 -6.65 1.78
N GLY A 83 -1.94 -5.86 0.74
CA GLY A 83 -1.15 -5.93 -0.47
C GLY A 83 -0.53 -4.59 -0.82
N CYS A 84 0.62 -4.65 -1.49
CA CYS A 84 1.28 -3.52 -2.10
C CYS A 84 1.45 -3.80 -3.57
N SER A 85 1.08 -2.86 -4.42
CA SER A 85 1.24 -2.95 -5.85
C SER A 85 2.17 -1.85 -6.32
N LEU A 86 3.21 -2.22 -7.05
CA LEU A 86 4.11 -1.29 -7.71
C LEU A 86 3.77 -1.26 -9.19
N THR A 87 3.52 -0.08 -9.74
CA THR A 87 3.34 0.07 -11.18
C THR A 87 4.63 0.59 -11.78
N ALA A 88 5.27 -0.24 -12.60
CA ALA A 88 6.54 0.09 -13.22
C ALA A 88 6.36 1.18 -14.26
N HIS A 89 7.36 2.06 -14.35
CA HIS A 89 7.41 3.09 -15.39
C HIS A 89 7.66 2.43 -16.75
N GLY A 90 6.89 2.83 -17.76
CA GLY A 90 7.07 2.35 -19.10
C GLY A 90 5.75 2.08 -19.82
N PRO A 91 5.81 1.80 -21.13
CA PRO A 91 4.60 1.63 -21.92
C PRO A 91 3.75 0.43 -21.52
N ASP A 92 4.36 -0.58 -20.91
CA ASP A 92 3.63 -1.80 -20.51
C ASP A 92 2.92 -1.66 -19.18
N GLY A 93 3.31 -0.69 -18.33
CA GLY A 93 2.69 -0.49 -17.04
C GLY A 93 2.68 -1.74 -16.18
N LEU A 94 3.76 -2.51 -16.18
CA LEU A 94 3.85 -3.77 -15.47
C LEU A 94 3.59 -3.56 -13.97
N LYS A 95 2.71 -4.39 -13.41
CA LYS A 95 2.40 -4.36 -11.98
C LYS A 95 3.07 -5.51 -11.27
N ILE A 96 3.66 -5.19 -10.12
CA ILE A 96 4.28 -6.17 -9.23
C ILE A 96 3.56 -6.08 -7.89
N TYR A 97 3.18 -7.24 -7.36
CA TYR A 97 2.42 -7.32 -6.11
C TYR A 97 3.25 -7.99 -5.02
N ASP A 98 3.06 -7.54 -3.79
CA ASP A 98 3.57 -8.20 -2.60
C ASP A 98 2.46 -8.18 -1.54
N PHE A 99 2.38 -9.25 -0.76
CA PHE A 99 1.32 -9.42 0.22
C PHE A 99 1.91 -9.74 1.58
N VAL A 100 1.27 -9.24 2.62
CA VAL A 100 1.67 -9.48 4.00
C VAL A 100 0.43 -9.72 4.85
N GLN A 101 0.54 -10.66 5.78
CA GLN A 101 -0.53 -10.91 6.73
C GLN A 101 -0.28 -10.14 8.01
N LEU A 102 -1.27 -9.35 8.42
CA LEU A 102 -1.26 -8.70 9.72
C LEU A 102 -1.91 -9.63 10.74
N VAL A 103 -1.17 -9.94 11.79
CA VAL A 103 -1.67 -10.71 12.91
C VAL A 103 -1.55 -9.84 14.16
N VAL A 104 -2.66 -9.65 14.85
CA VAL A 104 -2.68 -8.85 16.07
C VAL A 104 -2.58 -9.79 17.25
N VAL A 105 -1.47 -9.70 17.98
CA VAL A 105 -1.26 -10.51 19.18
C VAL A 105 -1.97 -9.82 20.33
N GLY A 106 -3.04 -10.43 20.79
CA GLY A 106 -3.81 -9.93 21.91
C GLY A 106 -3.05 -10.10 23.22
N MET A 107 -3.33 -9.17 24.12
CA MET A 107 -2.82 -9.28 25.47
C MET A 107 -3.94 -9.36 26.48
#